data_588b13191f1008891374c1e6aef93bb9
#
_entry.id   588b13191f1008891374c1e6aef93bb9
#
_cell.length_a   1.000
_cell.length_b   1.000
_cell.length_c   1.000
_cell.angle_alpha   90.00
_cell.angle_beta   90.00
_cell.angle_gamma   90.00
#
_symmetry.space_group_name_H-M   'P 1'
#
loop_
_entity.id
_entity.type
_entity.pdbx_description
1 polymer ?
#
loop_
_entity_poly.entity_id
_entity_poly.type
_entity_poly.pdbx_seq_one_letter_code
_entity_poly.pdbx_strand_id
1 'polypeptide(L)'
;DTLSLHDALPIYTFFTPFRNEIVPAYKTFQTEVNKWMQVYVEGKYVMFPLEKHWPDANSTLRITYGQLEGSAPTDGMRYTEHTTLDGIVAKYNTGNPDFELLPRMLDLHAAKNYGPYAQGDELWVCFTGSNHTTGGNSGSPVLDENGYLMGLNFDRSWESTMSDYLFDPNRCRNIVVDIRYVLWVMDIYSGAKHLVDEMTLMKE
;
A
#
# COMPACT_ATOMS: atom_id res chain seq x y z
N ASP A 1 20.90 -10.56 -24.92
CA ASP A 1 20.50 -9.82 -26.11
C ASP A 1 20.90 -8.37 -25.94
N THR A 2 21.98 -7.96 -26.64
CA THR A 2 22.43 -6.57 -26.68
C THR A 2 21.56 -5.80 -27.66
N LEU A 3 20.85 -4.77 -27.17
CA LEU A 3 20.13 -3.79 -28.01
C LEU A 3 21.12 -3.29 -29.09
N SER A 4 20.77 -3.48 -30.36
CA SER A 4 21.59 -2.99 -31.47
C SER A 4 21.50 -1.46 -31.55
N LEU A 5 22.50 -0.82 -32.11
CA LEU A 5 22.46 0.64 -32.35
C LEU A 5 21.22 1.06 -33.17
N HIS A 6 20.70 0.16 -34.00
CA HIS A 6 19.51 0.35 -34.83
C HIS A 6 18.22 0.43 -33.99
N ASP A 7 18.14 -0.33 -32.88
CA ASP A 7 16.98 -0.34 -31.97
C ASP A 7 17.00 0.88 -31.05
N ALA A 8 18.17 1.45 -30.77
CA ALA A 8 18.33 2.62 -29.92
C ALA A 8 18.02 3.95 -30.64
N LEU A 9 18.18 3.99 -31.98
CA LEU A 9 18.04 5.22 -32.75
C LEU A 9 16.65 5.88 -32.67
N PRO A 10 15.54 5.15 -32.78
CA PRO A 10 14.19 5.71 -32.60
C PRO A 10 13.97 6.27 -31.19
N ILE A 11 14.53 5.61 -30.18
CA ILE A 11 14.45 6.04 -28.78
C ILE A 11 15.19 7.37 -28.60
N TYR A 12 16.42 7.48 -29.12
CA TYR A 12 17.20 8.71 -29.06
C TYR A 12 16.55 9.86 -29.84
N THR A 13 15.96 9.58 -30.99
CA THR A 13 15.28 10.58 -31.83
C THR A 13 14.05 11.13 -31.09
N PHE A 14 13.33 10.32 -30.35
CA PHE A 14 12.19 10.75 -29.56
C PHE A 14 12.62 11.48 -28.27
N PHE A 15 13.58 10.93 -27.54
CA PHE A 15 13.99 11.49 -26.24
C PHE A 15 14.82 12.76 -26.33
N THR A 16 15.55 12.99 -27.42
CA THR A 16 16.41 14.17 -27.56
C THR A 16 15.62 15.48 -27.56
N PRO A 17 14.58 15.67 -28.38
CA PRO A 17 13.72 16.85 -28.31
C PRO A 17 13.00 16.99 -26.97
N PHE A 18 12.50 15.86 -26.42
CA PHE A 18 11.87 15.86 -25.11
C PHE A 18 12.81 16.41 -24.04
N ARG A 19 14.06 15.91 -23.98
CA ARG A 19 15.06 16.32 -22.99
C ARG A 19 15.51 17.78 -23.17
N ASN A 20 15.68 18.22 -24.40
CA ASN A 20 16.33 19.48 -24.70
C ASN A 20 15.34 20.65 -24.80
N GLU A 21 14.11 20.38 -25.14
CA GLU A 21 13.09 21.42 -25.39
C GLU A 21 11.97 21.37 -24.36
N ILE A 22 11.33 20.20 -24.16
CA ILE A 22 10.15 20.08 -23.30
C ILE A 22 10.53 20.13 -21.82
N VAL A 23 11.54 19.36 -21.41
CA VAL A 23 11.95 19.29 -20.00
C VAL A 23 12.40 20.64 -19.42
N PRO A 24 13.19 21.46 -20.11
CA PRO A 24 13.56 22.80 -19.60
C PRO A 24 12.36 23.73 -19.47
N ALA A 25 11.47 23.75 -20.48
CA ALA A 25 10.25 24.55 -20.44
C ALA A 25 9.32 24.12 -19.30
N TYR A 26 9.15 22.81 -19.12
CA TYR A 26 8.38 22.24 -18.02
C TYR A 26 8.97 22.59 -16.66
N LYS A 27 10.29 22.50 -16.49
CA LYS A 27 10.95 22.89 -15.22
C LYS A 27 10.74 24.35 -14.88
N THR A 28 10.79 25.26 -15.85
CA THR A 28 10.51 26.68 -15.64
C THR A 28 9.06 26.88 -15.20
N PHE A 29 8.13 26.27 -15.91
CA PHE A 29 6.70 26.29 -15.54
C PHE A 29 6.49 25.74 -14.12
N GLN A 30 7.07 24.58 -13.81
CA GLN A 30 6.92 23.94 -12.50
C GLN A 30 7.47 24.83 -11.36
N THR A 31 8.56 25.52 -11.59
CA THR A 31 9.14 26.46 -10.62
C THR A 31 8.17 27.59 -10.29
N GLU A 32 7.55 28.19 -11.30
CA GLU A 32 6.54 29.24 -11.09
C GLU A 32 5.27 28.70 -10.42
N VAL A 33 4.79 27.54 -10.84
CA VAL A 33 3.64 26.86 -10.19
C VAL A 33 3.93 26.62 -8.71
N ASN A 34 5.09 26.06 -8.37
CA ASN A 34 5.45 25.76 -6.98
C ASN A 34 5.48 27.04 -6.11
N LYS A 35 6.01 28.15 -6.65
CA LYS A 35 6.04 29.44 -5.97
C LYS A 35 4.62 29.93 -5.63
N TRP A 36 3.72 29.90 -6.60
CA TRP A 36 2.34 30.34 -6.39
C TRP A 36 1.54 29.35 -5.56
N MET A 37 1.84 28.06 -5.66
CA MET A 37 1.24 27.01 -4.84
C MET A 37 1.58 27.17 -3.36
N GLN A 38 2.81 27.59 -3.02
CA GLN A 38 3.18 27.91 -1.66
C GLN A 38 2.28 29.04 -1.10
N VAL A 39 2.14 30.15 -1.81
CA VAL A 39 1.29 31.26 -1.40
C VAL A 39 -0.17 30.84 -1.26
N TYR A 40 -0.67 30.00 -2.19
CA TYR A 40 -2.02 29.46 -2.12
C TYR A 40 -2.25 28.61 -0.89
N VAL A 41 -1.32 27.71 -0.57
CA VAL A 41 -1.39 26.83 0.59
C VAL A 41 -1.29 27.66 1.90
N GLU A 42 -0.40 28.64 1.98
CA GLU A 42 -0.34 29.57 3.12
C GLU A 42 -1.65 30.30 3.33
N GLY A 43 -2.26 30.77 2.24
CA GLY A 43 -3.61 31.39 2.26
C GLY A 43 -4.67 30.43 2.80
N LYS A 44 -4.66 29.15 2.38
CA LYS A 44 -5.58 28.13 2.91
C LYS A 44 -5.41 27.92 4.41
N TYR A 45 -4.20 27.84 4.92
CA TYR A 45 -3.97 27.71 6.37
C TYR A 45 -4.53 28.90 7.18
N VAL A 46 -4.44 30.10 6.63
CA VAL A 46 -4.99 31.29 7.28
C VAL A 46 -6.52 31.33 7.19
N MET A 47 -7.08 30.96 6.05
CA MET A 47 -8.53 31.04 5.81
C MET A 47 -9.29 29.90 6.51
N PHE A 48 -8.68 28.74 6.60
CA PHE A 48 -9.30 27.50 7.10
C PHE A 48 -8.46 26.83 8.19
N PRO A 49 -8.23 27.48 9.33
CA PRO A 49 -7.29 26.99 10.36
C PRO A 49 -7.75 25.71 11.05
N LEU A 50 -9.02 25.32 10.91
CA LEU A 50 -9.56 24.09 11.48
C LEU A 50 -9.55 22.90 10.51
N GLU A 51 -9.28 23.16 9.23
CA GLU A 51 -9.11 22.07 8.26
C GLU A 51 -7.79 21.36 8.47
N LYS A 52 -7.84 20.03 8.38
CA LYS A 52 -6.62 19.21 8.42
C LYS A 52 -5.97 19.23 7.04
N HIS A 53 -4.71 19.63 7.00
CA HIS A 53 -3.89 19.59 5.80
C HIS A 53 -2.77 18.57 5.99
N TRP A 54 -2.40 17.91 4.91
CA TRP A 54 -1.35 16.89 4.90
C TRP A 54 -0.45 17.09 3.68
N PRO A 55 0.85 16.89 3.81
CA PRO A 55 1.77 16.97 2.68
C PRO A 55 1.87 15.61 1.98
N ASP A 56 2.20 15.65 0.70
CA ASP A 56 2.74 14.47 0.00
C ASP A 56 4.09 14.05 0.58
N ALA A 57 4.52 12.82 0.20
CA ALA A 57 5.81 12.31 0.60
C ALA A 57 6.96 13.21 0.09
N ASN A 58 7.81 13.65 1.01
CA ASN A 58 8.92 14.58 0.75
C ASN A 58 10.23 14.14 1.40
N SER A 59 10.38 12.83 1.70
CA SER A 59 11.52 12.24 2.39
C SER A 59 11.70 12.65 3.85
N THR A 60 10.69 13.27 4.46
CA THR A 60 10.67 13.52 5.92
C THR A 60 9.85 12.47 6.64
N LEU A 61 10.17 12.23 7.92
CA LEU A 61 9.36 11.36 8.77
C LEU A 61 7.97 11.98 8.96
N ARG A 62 6.94 11.20 8.66
CA ARG A 62 5.54 11.55 8.89
C ARG A 62 4.85 10.41 9.60
N ILE A 63 3.93 10.76 10.48
CA ILE A 63 3.12 9.79 11.20
C ILE A 63 1.66 10.02 10.82
N THR A 64 0.97 8.95 10.44
CA THR A 64 -0.48 8.90 10.32
C THR A 64 -1.01 7.92 11.37
N TYR A 65 -2.19 8.17 11.87
CA TYR A 65 -2.82 7.30 12.88
C TYR A 65 -4.30 7.10 12.56
N GLY A 66 -4.83 5.99 13.02
CA GLY A 66 -6.21 5.58 12.81
C GLY A 66 -6.56 4.37 13.65
N GLN A 67 -7.62 3.70 13.28
CA GLN A 67 -8.08 2.47 13.90
C GLN A 67 -8.15 1.37 12.84
N LEU A 68 -7.96 0.13 13.27
CA LEU A 68 -8.23 -1.04 12.45
C LEU A 68 -9.75 -1.16 12.30
N GLU A 69 -10.24 -0.91 11.10
CA GLU A 69 -11.69 -0.93 10.84
C GLU A 69 -12.00 -1.13 9.35
N GLY A 70 -13.15 -1.75 9.09
CA GLY A 70 -13.73 -1.83 7.76
C GLY A 70 -14.38 -0.53 7.30
N SER A 71 -15.17 -0.58 6.25
CA SER A 71 -15.88 0.57 5.72
C SER A 71 -17.28 0.21 5.20
N ALA A 72 -18.12 1.23 5.04
CA ALA A 72 -19.42 1.12 4.40
C ALA A 72 -19.48 2.12 3.22
N PRO A 73 -18.89 1.79 2.07
CA PRO A 73 -18.70 2.74 0.98
C PRO A 73 -20.00 3.19 0.33
N THR A 74 -21.01 2.33 0.35
CA THR A 74 -22.37 2.63 -0.17
C THR A 74 -23.44 1.98 0.70
N ASP A 75 -24.67 2.41 0.50
CA ASP A 75 -25.82 1.77 1.15
C ASP A 75 -25.89 0.28 0.81
N GLY A 76 -26.11 -0.56 1.82
CA GLY A 76 -26.20 -2.02 1.69
C GLY A 76 -24.85 -2.74 1.50
N MET A 77 -23.72 -2.04 1.47
CA MET A 77 -22.38 -2.66 1.33
C MET A 77 -21.53 -2.39 2.59
N ARG A 78 -20.93 -3.47 3.09
CA ARG A 78 -19.96 -3.41 4.18
C ARG A 78 -18.74 -4.24 3.85
N TYR A 79 -17.56 -3.66 4.02
CA TYR A 79 -16.29 -4.37 4.04
C TYR A 79 -15.87 -4.61 5.47
N THR A 80 -15.46 -5.84 5.76
CA THR A 80 -14.79 -6.18 7.00
C THR A 80 -13.40 -5.56 7.03
N GLU A 81 -12.82 -5.50 8.22
CA GLU A 81 -11.50 -4.92 8.43
C GLU A 81 -10.35 -5.80 7.94
N HIS A 82 -10.60 -7.05 7.55
CA HIS A 82 -9.57 -7.98 7.12
C HIS A 82 -9.99 -8.86 5.95
N THR A 83 -8.99 -9.45 5.30
CA THR A 83 -9.14 -10.51 4.29
C THR A 83 -8.32 -11.72 4.69
N THR A 84 -8.72 -12.89 4.20
CA THR A 84 -8.11 -14.17 4.57
C THR A 84 -7.53 -14.90 3.36
N LEU A 85 -6.76 -15.96 3.60
CA LEU A 85 -6.25 -16.82 2.55
C LEU A 85 -7.36 -17.51 1.75
N ASP A 86 -8.54 -17.73 2.35
CA ASP A 86 -9.73 -18.23 1.64
C ASP A 86 -10.12 -17.33 0.48
N GLY A 87 -10.03 -15.99 0.66
CA GLY A 87 -10.31 -15.02 -0.40
C GLY A 87 -9.31 -15.09 -1.55
N ILE A 88 -8.05 -15.38 -1.28
CA ILE A 88 -7.03 -15.60 -2.32
C ILE A 88 -7.36 -16.87 -3.13
N VAL A 89 -7.66 -17.96 -2.43
CA VAL A 89 -8.05 -19.24 -3.09
C VAL A 89 -9.35 -19.10 -3.87
N ALA A 90 -10.31 -18.34 -3.35
CA ALA A 90 -11.55 -18.06 -4.10
C ALA A 90 -11.28 -17.32 -5.42
N LYS A 91 -10.34 -16.39 -5.45
CA LYS A 91 -9.90 -15.71 -6.69
C LYS A 91 -9.21 -16.68 -7.66
N TYR A 92 -8.32 -17.53 -7.18
CA TYR A 92 -7.68 -18.58 -7.99
C TYR A 92 -8.71 -19.48 -8.68
N ASN A 93 -9.76 -19.88 -7.96
CA ASN A 93 -10.81 -20.75 -8.48
C ASN A 93 -11.64 -20.12 -9.62
N THR A 94 -11.48 -18.82 -9.89
CA THR A 94 -12.12 -18.16 -11.05
C THR A 94 -11.45 -18.53 -12.37
N GLY A 95 -10.23 -19.11 -12.34
CA GLY A 95 -9.45 -19.44 -13.53
C GLY A 95 -8.83 -18.23 -14.23
N ASN A 96 -8.85 -17.06 -13.60
CA ASN A 96 -8.17 -15.88 -14.14
C ASN A 96 -6.65 -16.02 -13.92
N PRO A 97 -5.82 -15.91 -14.97
CA PRO A 97 -4.36 -16.05 -14.88
C PRO A 97 -3.70 -15.03 -13.95
N ASP A 98 -4.33 -13.88 -13.72
CA ASP A 98 -3.82 -12.87 -12.77
C ASP A 98 -3.84 -13.35 -11.32
N PHE A 99 -4.60 -14.40 -11.01
CA PHE A 99 -4.75 -14.97 -9.67
C PHE A 99 -4.20 -16.40 -9.57
N GLU A 100 -3.23 -16.74 -10.42
CA GLU A 100 -2.63 -18.07 -10.39
C GLU A 100 -1.85 -18.28 -9.08
N LEU A 101 -2.05 -19.46 -8.48
CA LEU A 101 -1.36 -19.88 -7.25
C LEU A 101 -0.52 -21.12 -7.50
N LEU A 102 0.62 -21.19 -6.82
CA LEU A 102 1.43 -22.40 -6.84
C LEU A 102 0.74 -23.53 -6.05
N PRO A 103 0.87 -24.80 -6.47
CA PRO A 103 0.25 -25.95 -5.82
C PRO A 103 0.49 -25.99 -4.31
N ARG A 104 1.70 -25.66 -3.86
CA ARG A 104 2.07 -25.62 -2.42
C ARG A 104 1.15 -24.69 -1.61
N MET A 105 0.72 -23.55 -2.17
CA MET A 105 -0.19 -22.64 -1.49
C MET A 105 -1.55 -23.30 -1.27
N LEU A 106 -2.05 -23.98 -2.28
CA LEU A 106 -3.33 -24.71 -2.24
C LEU A 106 -3.28 -25.88 -1.25
N ASP A 107 -2.18 -26.63 -1.23
CA ASP A 107 -1.99 -27.77 -0.31
C ASP A 107 -1.97 -27.29 1.15
N LEU A 108 -1.22 -26.22 1.44
CA LEU A 108 -1.15 -25.63 2.78
C LEU A 108 -2.50 -25.06 3.24
N HIS A 109 -3.23 -24.41 2.32
CA HIS A 109 -4.58 -23.93 2.58
C HIS A 109 -5.56 -25.07 2.88
N ALA A 110 -5.58 -26.11 2.03
CA ALA A 110 -6.46 -27.27 2.21
C ALA A 110 -6.19 -28.02 3.54
N ALA A 111 -4.93 -28.08 3.93
CA ALA A 111 -4.51 -28.66 5.21
C ALA A 111 -4.69 -27.74 6.42
N LYS A 112 -5.10 -26.46 6.21
CA LYS A 112 -5.12 -25.41 7.23
C LYS A 112 -3.80 -25.32 8.01
N ASN A 113 -2.69 -25.54 7.32
CA ASN A 113 -1.37 -25.50 7.94
C ASN A 113 -0.89 -24.04 8.08
N TYR A 114 -1.45 -23.36 9.05
CA TYR A 114 -1.11 -21.96 9.36
C TYR A 114 -0.16 -21.82 10.55
N GLY A 115 0.12 -22.92 11.28
CA GLY A 115 1.01 -22.94 12.43
C GLY A 115 0.62 -21.92 13.50
N PRO A 116 1.59 -21.22 14.11
CA PRO A 116 1.32 -20.24 15.16
C PRO A 116 0.78 -18.89 14.62
N TYR A 117 0.60 -18.76 13.30
CA TYR A 117 0.21 -17.50 12.64
C TYR A 117 -1.29 -17.38 12.38
N ALA A 118 -2.06 -18.44 12.70
CA ALA A 118 -3.50 -18.47 12.55
C ALA A 118 -4.22 -17.50 13.52
N GLN A 119 -5.33 -16.96 13.07
CA GLN A 119 -6.33 -16.27 13.88
C GLN A 119 -7.58 -17.16 13.96
N GLY A 120 -7.65 -17.98 14.98
CA GLY A 120 -8.63 -19.06 15.04
C GLY A 120 -8.35 -20.10 13.94
N ASP A 121 -9.31 -20.33 13.05
CA ASP A 121 -9.21 -21.26 11.94
C ASP A 121 -8.80 -20.60 10.61
N GLU A 122 -8.48 -19.31 10.63
CA GLU A 122 -8.17 -18.51 9.45
C GLU A 122 -6.73 -18.00 9.46
N LEU A 123 -6.22 -17.67 8.29
CA LEU A 123 -4.99 -16.90 8.14
C LEU A 123 -5.34 -15.55 7.52
N TRP A 124 -5.22 -14.50 8.30
CA TRP A 124 -5.42 -13.15 7.81
C TRP A 124 -4.27 -12.75 6.87
N VAL A 125 -4.62 -12.14 5.76
CA VAL A 125 -3.66 -11.70 4.73
C VAL A 125 -3.44 -10.21 4.79
N CYS A 126 -4.53 -9.46 4.82
CA CYS A 126 -4.51 -8.01 4.89
C CYS A 126 -5.54 -7.52 5.88
N PHE A 127 -5.29 -6.35 6.42
CA PHE A 127 -6.30 -5.59 7.15
C PHE A 127 -6.36 -4.15 6.67
N THR A 128 -7.43 -3.44 7.03
CA THR A 128 -7.65 -2.05 6.69
C THR A 128 -7.69 -1.17 7.91
N GLY A 129 -7.25 0.06 7.76
CA GLY A 129 -7.28 1.08 8.78
C GLY A 129 -7.81 2.41 8.27
N SER A 130 -8.22 3.27 9.20
CA SER A 130 -8.69 4.63 8.90
C SER A 130 -7.56 5.66 8.77
N ASN A 131 -6.32 5.21 8.69
CA ASN A 131 -5.16 6.05 8.49
C ASN A 131 -5.25 6.75 7.13
N HIS A 132 -5.01 8.07 7.12
CA HIS A 132 -4.83 8.79 5.86
C HIS A 132 -3.42 8.54 5.33
N THR A 133 -3.32 7.87 4.20
CA THR A 133 -2.06 7.57 3.51
C THR A 133 -2.05 8.17 2.11
N THR A 134 -0.87 8.52 1.62
CA THR A 134 -0.63 9.08 0.29
C THR A 134 0.50 8.33 -0.41
N GLY A 135 0.81 8.67 -1.65
CA GLY A 135 2.00 8.14 -2.34
C GLY A 135 3.25 8.35 -1.48
N GLY A 136 4.07 7.29 -1.35
CA GLY A 136 5.25 7.25 -0.48
C GLY A 136 5.05 6.51 0.85
N ASN A 137 3.82 6.21 1.24
CA ASN A 137 3.56 5.35 2.40
C ASN A 137 3.73 3.84 2.10
N SER A 138 3.90 3.45 0.84
CA SER A 138 4.12 2.05 0.47
C SER A 138 5.38 1.49 1.13
N GLY A 139 5.24 0.33 1.81
CA GLY A 139 6.29 -0.32 2.59
C GLY A 139 6.50 0.26 3.99
N SER A 140 5.73 1.26 4.40
CA SER A 140 5.84 1.84 5.75
C SER A 140 5.35 0.86 6.81
N PRO A 141 6.03 0.77 7.97
CA PRO A 141 5.60 -0.07 9.08
C PRO A 141 4.32 0.47 9.69
N VAL A 142 3.41 -0.43 10.01
CA VAL A 142 2.22 -0.17 10.81
C VAL A 142 2.44 -0.75 12.19
N LEU A 143 2.33 0.10 13.19
CA LEU A 143 2.62 -0.23 14.58
C LEU A 143 1.33 -0.16 15.41
N ASP A 144 1.26 -0.99 16.44
CA ASP A 144 0.23 -0.89 17.47
C ASP A 144 0.54 0.25 18.48
N GLU A 145 -0.31 0.39 19.49
CA GLU A 145 -0.14 1.39 20.55
C GLU A 145 1.12 1.21 21.42
N ASN A 146 1.71 0.00 21.40
CA ASN A 146 2.93 -0.34 22.13
C ASN A 146 4.19 -0.20 21.27
N GLY A 147 4.02 0.10 19.97
CA GLY A 147 5.11 0.20 19.01
C GLY A 147 5.51 -1.12 18.37
N TYR A 148 4.71 -2.18 18.50
CA TYR A 148 4.97 -3.46 17.86
C TYR A 148 4.49 -3.47 16.42
N LEU A 149 5.25 -4.11 15.54
CA LEU A 149 4.96 -4.21 14.12
C LEU A 149 3.74 -5.12 13.89
N MET A 150 2.65 -4.53 13.41
CA MET A 150 1.43 -5.24 13.01
C MET A 150 1.42 -5.63 11.53
N GLY A 151 2.09 -4.85 10.70
CA GLY A 151 2.09 -5.07 9.25
C GLY A 151 2.82 -4.01 8.47
N LEU A 152 2.72 -4.10 7.15
CA LEU A 152 3.31 -3.14 6.22
C LEU A 152 2.22 -2.54 5.35
N ASN A 153 2.10 -1.21 5.38
CA ASN A 153 1.18 -0.50 4.49
C ASN A 153 1.65 -0.64 3.04
N PHE A 154 0.75 -0.95 2.12
CA PHE A 154 1.15 -1.08 0.71
C PHE A 154 0.19 -0.42 -0.27
N ASP A 155 -1.08 -0.22 0.10
CA ASP A 155 -2.08 0.33 -0.81
C ASP A 155 -3.20 1.05 -0.05
N ARG A 156 -4.23 1.44 -0.80
CA ARG A 156 -5.49 2.02 -0.34
C ARG A 156 -6.66 1.27 -0.98
N SER A 157 -7.81 1.27 -0.32
CA SER A 157 -9.03 0.74 -0.92
C SER A 157 -9.40 1.50 -2.19
N TRP A 158 -10.13 0.85 -3.09
CA TRP A 158 -10.59 1.47 -4.34
C TRP A 158 -11.34 2.77 -4.08
N GLU A 159 -12.16 2.81 -3.06
CA GLU A 159 -12.95 3.96 -2.65
C GLU A 159 -12.10 5.12 -2.11
N SER A 160 -10.84 4.86 -1.82
CA SER A 160 -9.86 5.85 -1.36
C SER A 160 -9.09 6.54 -2.50
N THR A 161 -9.38 6.20 -3.77
CA THR A 161 -8.66 6.74 -4.94
C THR A 161 -8.68 8.28 -4.95
N MET A 162 -9.76 8.90 -4.47
CA MET A 162 -9.90 10.35 -4.40
C MET A 162 -9.24 11.01 -3.18
N SER A 163 -8.68 10.22 -2.26
CA SER A 163 -8.24 10.72 -0.94
C SER A 163 -7.08 11.71 -0.99
N ASP A 164 -6.37 11.80 -2.12
CA ASP A 164 -5.33 12.82 -2.32
C ASP A 164 -5.92 14.23 -2.48
N TYR A 165 -7.19 14.32 -2.90
CA TYR A 165 -7.94 15.57 -3.07
C TYR A 165 -8.96 15.80 -1.95
N LEU A 166 -9.66 14.74 -1.57
CA LEU A 166 -10.72 14.78 -0.55
C LEU A 166 -10.69 13.49 0.26
N PHE A 167 -10.25 13.57 1.50
CA PHE A 167 -10.28 12.45 2.43
C PHE A 167 -11.68 12.33 3.07
N ASP A 168 -12.36 11.20 2.79
CA ASP A 168 -13.63 10.84 3.44
C ASP A 168 -13.37 9.78 4.52
N PRO A 169 -13.46 10.10 5.81
CA PRO A 169 -13.19 9.17 6.90
C PRO A 169 -14.13 7.96 6.94
N ASN A 170 -15.29 8.03 6.27
CA ASN A 170 -16.23 6.92 6.22
C ASN A 170 -15.88 5.89 5.15
N ARG A 171 -15.13 6.28 4.13
CA ARG A 171 -14.83 5.46 2.95
C ARG A 171 -13.36 5.15 2.79
N CYS A 172 -12.51 6.13 3.07
CA CYS A 172 -11.07 5.97 2.83
C CYS A 172 -10.45 5.01 3.84
N ARG A 173 -9.80 3.97 3.32
CA ARG A 173 -9.05 2.99 4.11
C ARG A 173 -7.71 2.74 3.46
N ASN A 174 -6.67 2.70 4.26
CA ASN A 174 -5.39 2.13 3.83
C ASN A 174 -5.43 0.61 3.92
N ILE A 175 -4.57 -0.06 3.17
CA ILE A 175 -4.47 -1.53 3.16
C ILE A 175 -3.07 -1.91 3.63
N VAL A 176 -3.05 -2.84 4.58
CA VAL A 176 -1.85 -3.30 5.29
C VAL A 176 -1.75 -4.81 5.14
N VAL A 177 -0.61 -5.31 4.71
CA VAL A 177 -0.35 -6.75 4.80
C VAL A 177 -0.10 -7.12 6.25
N ASP A 178 -0.80 -8.15 6.74
CA ASP A 178 -0.67 -8.62 8.12
C ASP A 178 0.71 -9.24 8.35
N ILE A 179 1.38 -8.85 9.42
CA ILE A 179 2.72 -9.36 9.73
C ILE A 179 2.72 -10.88 9.95
N ARG A 180 1.62 -11.45 10.45
CA ARG A 180 1.47 -12.89 10.66
C ARG A 180 1.44 -13.64 9.33
N TYR A 181 0.82 -13.06 8.30
CA TYR A 181 0.89 -13.61 6.94
C TYR A 181 2.32 -13.57 6.39
N VAL A 182 3.02 -12.47 6.58
CA VAL A 182 4.43 -12.34 6.16
C VAL A 182 5.29 -13.41 6.83
N LEU A 183 5.15 -13.59 8.15
CA LEU A 183 5.88 -14.60 8.92
C LEU A 183 5.49 -16.01 8.48
N TRP A 184 4.23 -16.28 8.21
CA TRP A 184 3.77 -17.56 7.67
C TRP A 184 4.39 -17.87 6.31
N VAL A 185 4.45 -16.88 5.42
CA VAL A 185 5.12 -17.03 4.12
C VAL A 185 6.60 -17.35 4.30
N MET A 186 7.27 -16.68 5.21
CA MET A 186 8.69 -16.92 5.48
C MET A 186 8.93 -18.34 6.07
N ASP A 187 8.21 -18.68 7.13
CA ASP A 187 8.42 -19.91 7.89
C ASP A 187 7.84 -21.14 7.15
N ILE A 188 6.52 -21.18 6.98
CA ILE A 188 5.81 -22.38 6.56
C ILE A 188 5.81 -22.52 5.04
N TYR A 189 5.46 -21.45 4.32
CA TYR A 189 5.37 -21.52 2.87
C TYR A 189 6.75 -21.63 2.21
N SER A 190 7.73 -20.85 2.63
CA SER A 190 9.08 -20.81 2.03
C SER A 190 10.08 -21.71 2.74
N GLY A 191 9.79 -22.19 3.96
CA GLY A 191 10.70 -22.99 4.76
C GLY A 191 11.92 -22.23 5.29
N ALA A 192 11.82 -20.90 5.39
CA ALA A 192 12.89 -20.00 5.82
C ALA A 192 12.78 -19.65 7.32
N LYS A 193 12.41 -20.62 8.14
CA LYS A 193 12.22 -20.44 9.59
C LYS A 193 13.43 -19.78 10.28
N HIS A 194 14.64 -20.04 9.80
CA HIS A 194 15.86 -19.44 10.35
C HIS A 194 15.82 -17.90 10.37
N LEU A 195 15.15 -17.26 9.39
CA LEU A 195 14.99 -15.80 9.39
C LEU A 195 14.03 -15.33 10.48
N VAL A 196 12.97 -16.11 10.73
CA VAL A 196 12.02 -15.82 11.79
C VAL A 196 12.66 -16.01 13.17
N ASP A 197 13.55 -17.01 13.30
CA ASP A 197 14.27 -17.29 14.55
C ASP A 197 15.25 -16.17 14.96
N GLU A 198 15.64 -15.29 14.03
CA GLU A 198 16.44 -14.08 14.31
C GLU A 198 15.60 -12.91 14.85
N MET A 199 14.27 -13.01 14.79
CA MET A 199 13.35 -11.95 15.19
C MET A 199 12.89 -12.10 16.63
N THR A 200 12.62 -10.98 17.29
CA THR A 200 11.91 -11.00 18.57
C THR A 200 10.40 -10.91 18.30
N LEU A 201 9.72 -12.05 18.44
CA LEU A 201 8.26 -12.10 18.26
C LEU A 201 7.56 -11.79 19.58
N MET A 202 6.71 -10.77 19.55
CA MET A 202 5.80 -10.49 20.66
C MET A 202 4.57 -11.37 20.50
N LYS A 203 4.19 -12.04 21.59
CA LYS A 203 2.94 -12.84 21.68
C LYS A 203 2.03 -12.12 22.66
N GLU A 204 0.78 -11.94 22.26
CA GLU A 204 -0.27 -11.56 23.18
C GLU A 204 -0.52 -12.63 24.23
#